data_418f17d8340f9921e4a8ed9601384adb
#
_entry.id   418f17d8340f9921e4a8ed9601384adb
#
_cell.length_a   1.000
_cell.length_b   1.000
_cell.length_c   1.000
_cell.angle_alpha   90.00
_cell.angle_beta   90.00
_cell.angle_gamma   90.00
#
_symmetry.space_group_name_H-M   'P 1'
#
loop_
_entity.id
_entity.type
_entity.pdbx_description
1 polymer ?
#
loop_
_entity_poly.entity_id
_entity_poly.type
_entity_poly.pdbx_seq_one_letter_code
_entity_poly.pdbx_strand_id
1 'polypeptide(L)'
;MTAEKRFGNQYPTQSVILPFTETKYQEAIEIYEKSKHECYPWQKNLLKEVMAIDEDGLWTHQKFGYSIPRRNGKTEIVYILELWSLVQGLSILHTAHRISTSHSSYEKLKKYLEDSGYVEGEDFKSIKAKGQERLELIESGGVIQFRTRTSSGGLGEGFDILVID
;
A
#
# COMPACT_ATOMS: atom_id res chain seq x y z
N MET A 1 -27.60 24.80 -13.24
CA MET A 1 -26.29 24.64 -13.91
C MET A 1 -25.52 23.58 -13.13
N THR A 2 -25.46 22.38 -13.64
CA THR A 2 -24.62 21.32 -13.08
C THR A 2 -23.15 21.67 -13.40
N ALA A 3 -22.36 21.91 -12.37
CA ALA A 3 -20.94 22.16 -12.54
C ALA A 3 -20.31 20.95 -13.25
N GLU A 4 -19.70 21.19 -14.39
CA GLU A 4 -18.97 20.16 -15.14
C GLU A 4 -17.84 19.60 -14.27
N LYS A 5 -17.84 18.28 -14.03
CA LYS A 5 -16.86 17.62 -13.18
C LYS A 5 -15.49 17.73 -13.85
N ARG A 6 -14.62 18.57 -13.34
CA ARG A 6 -13.26 18.74 -13.88
C ARG A 6 -12.39 17.58 -13.40
N PHE A 7 -11.87 16.82 -14.33
CA PHE A 7 -10.87 15.78 -14.06
C PHE A 7 -9.46 16.39 -14.23
N GLY A 8 -8.58 16.10 -13.28
CA GLY A 8 -7.16 16.42 -13.42
C GLY A 8 -6.48 15.53 -14.46
N ASN A 9 -5.22 15.83 -14.77
CA ASN A 9 -4.43 14.99 -15.65
C ASN A 9 -4.30 13.58 -15.06
N GLN A 10 -4.56 12.56 -15.87
CA GLN A 10 -4.53 11.15 -15.48
C GLN A 10 -3.17 10.49 -15.72
N TYR A 11 -2.25 11.22 -16.33
CA TYR A 11 -0.88 10.76 -16.63
C TYR A 11 0.12 11.68 -15.96
N PRO A 12 1.30 11.17 -15.55
CA PRO A 12 2.35 11.99 -14.97
C PRO A 12 2.90 12.97 -16.01
N THR A 13 3.36 14.14 -15.55
CA THR A 13 4.08 15.11 -16.40
C THR A 13 5.51 14.67 -16.70
N GLN A 14 6.07 13.85 -15.84
CA GLN A 14 7.39 13.21 -16.02
C GLN A 14 7.30 11.79 -15.46
N SER A 15 7.89 10.83 -16.18
CA SER A 15 7.97 9.44 -15.77
C SER A 15 9.27 8.84 -16.25
N VAL A 16 9.89 8.03 -15.39
CA VAL A 16 11.06 7.19 -15.73
C VAL A 16 10.73 5.80 -15.24
N ILE A 17 10.36 4.92 -16.15
CA ILE A 17 9.91 3.55 -15.88
C ILE A 17 10.78 2.59 -16.67
N LEU A 18 11.27 1.56 -16.01
CA LEU A 18 11.98 0.45 -16.67
C LEU A 18 10.99 -0.39 -17.46
N PRO A 19 11.39 -0.97 -18.58
CA PRO A 19 10.54 -1.93 -19.32
C PRO A 19 10.16 -3.11 -18.40
N PHE A 20 8.91 -3.54 -18.50
CA PHE A 20 8.41 -4.72 -17.78
C PHE A 20 7.46 -5.52 -18.68
N THR A 21 7.32 -6.80 -18.39
CA THR A 21 6.48 -7.72 -19.16
C THR A 21 5.17 -8.01 -18.46
N GLU A 22 5.18 -8.02 -17.13
CA GLU A 22 4.02 -8.38 -16.29
C GLU A 22 3.87 -7.42 -15.11
N THR A 23 2.69 -7.41 -14.50
CA THR A 23 2.40 -6.58 -13.33
C THR A 23 1.26 -7.19 -12.50
N LYS A 24 1.31 -7.03 -11.19
CA LYS A 24 0.33 -7.55 -10.23
C LYS A 24 -0.78 -6.56 -9.86
N TYR A 25 -0.87 -5.42 -10.55
CA TYR A 25 -1.79 -4.34 -10.17
C TYR A 25 -3.28 -4.73 -10.20
N GLN A 26 -3.68 -5.64 -11.12
CA GLN A 26 -5.08 -6.06 -11.24
C GLN A 26 -5.53 -6.84 -10.00
N GLU A 27 -4.72 -7.81 -9.56
CA GLU A 27 -4.96 -8.56 -8.32
C GLU A 27 -5.07 -7.62 -7.11
N ALA A 28 -4.19 -6.62 -7.03
CA ALA A 28 -4.20 -5.66 -5.95
C ALA A 28 -5.46 -4.78 -5.94
N ILE A 29 -5.92 -4.36 -7.12
CA ILE A 29 -7.16 -3.59 -7.25
C ILE A 29 -8.37 -4.43 -6.84
N GLU A 30 -8.45 -5.69 -7.27
CA GLU A 30 -9.54 -6.60 -6.91
C GLU A 30 -9.64 -6.80 -5.39
N ILE A 31 -8.49 -6.94 -4.71
CA ILE A 31 -8.44 -7.04 -3.26
C ILE A 31 -8.91 -5.75 -2.60
N TYR A 32 -8.43 -4.60 -3.07
CA TYR A 32 -8.80 -3.29 -2.52
C TYR A 32 -10.28 -2.96 -2.73
N GLU A 33 -10.84 -3.25 -3.90
CA GLU A 33 -12.24 -2.94 -4.23
C GLU A 33 -13.23 -3.79 -3.40
N LYS A 34 -12.80 -4.93 -2.80
CA LYS A 34 -13.59 -5.66 -1.80
C LYS A 34 -13.91 -4.81 -0.56
N SER A 35 -13.05 -3.86 -0.21
CA SER A 35 -13.28 -2.90 0.87
C SER A 35 -14.32 -1.82 0.53
N LYS A 36 -15.04 -1.96 -0.60
CA LYS A 36 -16.06 -1.02 -1.10
C LYS A 36 -15.51 0.36 -1.49
N HIS A 37 -14.23 0.45 -1.76
CA HIS A 37 -13.56 1.63 -2.28
C HIS A 37 -13.26 1.46 -3.77
N GLU A 38 -13.28 2.54 -4.52
CA GLU A 38 -13.03 2.54 -5.96
C GLU A 38 -11.60 3.03 -6.23
N CYS A 39 -10.87 2.31 -7.08
CA CYS A 39 -9.57 2.72 -7.57
C CYS A 39 -9.73 3.61 -8.82
N TYR A 40 -9.24 4.84 -8.74
CA TYR A 40 -9.33 5.82 -9.85
C TYR A 40 -8.41 5.46 -11.03
N PRO A 41 -8.73 5.89 -12.27
CA PRO A 41 -7.93 5.58 -13.45
C PRO A 41 -6.44 5.92 -13.33
N TRP A 42 -6.10 7.09 -12.80
CA TRP A 42 -4.70 7.49 -12.60
C TRP A 42 -3.98 6.60 -11.56
N GLN A 43 -4.71 6.11 -10.54
CA GLN A 43 -4.16 5.17 -9.55
C GLN A 43 -3.87 3.82 -10.19
N LYS A 44 -4.78 3.32 -11.04
CA LYS A 44 -4.58 2.09 -11.81
C LYS A 44 -3.35 2.19 -12.71
N ASN A 45 -3.17 3.32 -13.39
CA ASN A 45 -1.99 3.56 -14.22
C ASN A 45 -0.69 3.54 -13.41
N LEU A 46 -0.66 4.20 -12.25
CA LEU A 46 0.51 4.22 -11.38
C LEU A 46 0.80 2.85 -10.76
N LEU A 47 -0.23 2.15 -10.27
CA LEU A 47 -0.08 0.80 -9.71
C LEU A 47 0.48 -0.19 -10.72
N LYS A 48 0.10 -0.09 -12.00
CA LYS A 48 0.65 -0.91 -13.07
C LYS A 48 2.17 -0.80 -13.15
N GLU A 49 2.72 0.38 -12.92
CA GLU A 49 4.16 0.63 -12.93
C GLU A 49 4.83 0.24 -11.61
N VAL A 50 4.20 0.59 -10.47
CA VAL A 50 4.71 0.26 -9.13
C VAL A 50 4.83 -1.26 -8.91
N MET A 51 3.86 -2.02 -9.42
CA MET A 51 3.74 -3.46 -9.22
C MET A 51 4.25 -4.27 -10.41
N ALA A 52 5.11 -3.67 -11.24
CA ALA A 52 5.74 -4.32 -12.37
C ALA A 52 6.74 -5.39 -11.92
N ILE A 53 6.70 -6.55 -12.57
CA ILE A 53 7.62 -7.67 -12.36
C ILE A 53 8.36 -8.01 -13.65
N ASP A 54 9.56 -8.54 -13.51
CA ASP A 54 10.40 -9.01 -14.59
C ASP A 54 10.11 -10.48 -14.95
N GLU A 55 10.90 -11.05 -15.87
CA GLU A 55 10.75 -12.43 -16.35
C GLU A 55 11.02 -13.48 -15.26
N ASP A 56 11.77 -13.13 -14.22
CA ASP A 56 12.07 -13.99 -13.07
C ASP A 56 11.03 -13.85 -11.94
N GLY A 57 10.01 -13.01 -12.15
CA GLY A 57 8.95 -12.74 -11.15
C GLY A 57 9.40 -11.81 -10.02
N LEU A 58 10.52 -11.11 -10.18
CA LEU A 58 11.02 -10.14 -9.22
C LEU A 58 10.51 -8.73 -9.54
N TRP A 59 10.49 -7.86 -8.53
CA TRP A 59 10.12 -6.47 -8.74
C TRP A 59 11.03 -5.78 -9.74
N THR A 60 10.49 -5.31 -10.86
CA THR A 60 11.24 -4.54 -11.86
C THR A 60 11.86 -3.28 -11.27
N HIS A 61 11.16 -2.66 -10.31
CA HIS A 61 11.61 -1.47 -9.63
C HIS A 61 11.91 -1.78 -8.16
N GLN A 62 13.17 -1.92 -7.79
CA GLN A 62 13.59 -2.07 -6.39
C GLN A 62 13.33 -0.82 -5.55
N LYS A 63 13.23 0.34 -6.17
CA LYS A 63 12.85 1.62 -5.54
C LYS A 63 11.89 2.34 -6.46
N PHE A 64 10.75 2.71 -5.94
CA PHE A 64 9.75 3.47 -6.67
C PHE A 64 9.34 4.71 -5.88
N GLY A 65 9.33 5.87 -6.53
CA GLY A 65 8.92 7.13 -5.94
C GLY A 65 7.94 7.88 -6.84
N TYR A 66 6.95 8.52 -6.24
CA TYR A 66 6.00 9.37 -6.97
C TYR A 66 5.64 10.62 -6.18
N SER A 67 5.34 11.69 -6.89
CA SER A 67 4.93 12.97 -6.33
C SER A 67 3.57 13.37 -6.90
N ILE A 68 2.62 13.59 -6.02
CA ILE A 68 1.23 13.94 -6.37
C ILE A 68 0.78 15.06 -5.44
N PRO A 69 0.04 16.08 -5.93
CA PRO A 69 -0.47 17.16 -5.09
C PRO A 69 -1.30 16.63 -3.90
N ARG A 70 -1.29 17.38 -2.80
CA ARG A 70 -2.05 17.00 -1.59
C ARG A 70 -3.54 16.78 -1.90
N ARG A 71 -4.16 15.86 -1.15
CA ARG A 71 -5.60 15.52 -1.19
C ARG A 71 -6.07 14.86 -2.50
N ASN A 72 -5.17 14.24 -3.25
CA ASN A 72 -5.51 13.49 -4.46
C ASN A 72 -5.44 11.96 -4.27
N GLY A 73 -5.48 11.44 -3.05
CA GLY A 73 -5.48 9.99 -2.82
C GLY A 73 -4.12 9.32 -3.01
N LYS A 74 -3.01 10.06 -2.79
CA LYS A 74 -1.64 9.52 -2.89
C LYS A 74 -1.43 8.28 -2.02
N THR A 75 -1.86 8.34 -0.77
CA THR A 75 -1.65 7.28 0.21
C THR A 75 -2.50 6.03 -0.09
N GLU A 76 -3.58 6.17 -0.87
CA GLU A 76 -4.38 5.00 -1.30
C GLU A 76 -3.56 4.02 -2.15
N ILE A 77 -2.61 4.51 -2.96
CA ILE A 77 -1.67 3.64 -3.72
C ILE A 77 -0.90 2.73 -2.77
N VAL A 78 -0.44 3.29 -1.66
CA VAL A 78 0.29 2.54 -0.62
C VAL A 78 -0.61 1.48 0.00
N TYR A 79 -1.84 1.83 0.38
CA TYR A 79 -2.77 0.88 1.00
C TYR A 79 -3.17 -0.26 0.06
N ILE A 80 -3.31 0.02 -1.24
CA ILE A 80 -3.60 -1.02 -2.23
C ILE A 80 -2.43 -2.03 -2.31
N LEU A 81 -1.19 -1.53 -2.38
CA LEU A 81 0.00 -2.36 -2.37
C LEU A 81 0.11 -3.16 -1.06
N GLU A 82 -0.11 -2.53 0.08
CA GLU A 82 -0.01 -3.15 1.40
C GLU A 82 -1.05 -4.24 1.62
N LEU A 83 -2.31 -4.01 1.22
CA LEU A 83 -3.38 -5.02 1.29
C LEU A 83 -3.05 -6.25 0.44
N TRP A 84 -2.63 -6.02 -0.81
CA TRP A 84 -2.19 -7.11 -1.68
C TRP A 84 -1.02 -7.87 -1.07
N SER A 85 -0.03 -7.17 -0.57
CA SER A 85 1.17 -7.77 0.03
C SER A 85 0.86 -8.60 1.26
N LEU A 86 -0.07 -8.16 2.12
CA LEU A 86 -0.57 -8.96 3.24
C LEU A 86 -1.20 -10.28 2.77
N VAL A 87 -2.04 -10.21 1.73
CA VAL A 87 -2.69 -11.41 1.17
C VAL A 87 -1.66 -12.36 0.54
N GLN A 88 -0.56 -11.84 -0.01
CA GLN A 88 0.53 -12.65 -0.57
C GLN A 88 1.50 -13.21 0.50
N GLY A 89 1.29 -12.91 1.78
CA GLY A 89 2.16 -13.41 2.85
C GLY A 89 3.46 -12.62 3.02
N LEU A 90 3.56 -11.42 2.45
CA LEU A 90 4.77 -10.61 2.53
C LEU A 90 4.90 -9.86 3.86
N SER A 91 6.14 -9.54 4.23
CA SER A 91 6.49 -8.72 5.37
C SER A 91 6.72 -7.26 4.94
N ILE A 92 6.01 -6.34 5.60
CA ILE A 92 5.99 -4.92 5.22
C ILE A 92 6.39 -4.06 6.40
N LEU A 93 7.26 -3.09 6.17
CA LEU A 93 7.51 -2.01 7.11
C LEU A 93 6.95 -0.69 6.54
N HIS A 94 5.86 -0.20 7.14
CA HIS A 94 5.32 1.14 6.86
C HIS A 94 5.95 2.15 7.81
N THR A 95 6.62 3.16 7.26
CA THR A 95 7.23 4.22 8.06
C THR A 95 6.65 5.58 7.74
N ALA A 96 6.36 6.36 8.77
CA ALA A 96 5.94 7.75 8.66
C ALA A 96 6.79 8.68 9.51
N HIS A 97 6.81 9.97 9.17
CA HIS A 97 7.58 10.96 9.94
C HIS A 97 7.02 11.19 11.35
N ARG A 98 5.70 11.03 11.55
CA ARG A 98 5.02 11.27 12.84
C ARG A 98 4.31 9.99 13.30
N ILE A 99 4.30 9.77 14.62
CA ILE A 99 3.54 8.68 15.25
C ILE A 99 2.06 8.74 14.89
N SER A 100 1.47 9.94 14.87
CA SER A 100 0.06 10.12 14.51
C SER A 100 -0.24 9.72 13.07
N THR A 101 0.68 9.96 12.14
CA THR A 101 0.52 9.55 10.74
C THR A 101 0.61 8.03 10.61
N SER A 102 1.63 7.42 11.23
CA SER A 102 1.80 5.96 11.29
C SER A 102 0.56 5.27 11.87
N HIS A 103 0.06 5.79 13.01
CA HIS A 103 -1.16 5.29 13.64
C HIS A 103 -2.40 5.44 12.74
N SER A 104 -2.55 6.57 12.05
CA SER A 104 -3.66 6.78 11.12
C SER A 104 -3.63 5.79 9.95
N SER A 105 -2.44 5.44 9.46
CA SER A 105 -2.27 4.44 8.41
C SER A 105 -2.65 3.04 8.89
N TYR A 106 -2.24 2.68 10.11
CA TYR A 106 -2.65 1.43 10.75
C TYR A 106 -4.18 1.31 10.88
N GLU A 107 -4.86 2.32 11.46
CA GLU A 107 -6.32 2.31 11.62
C GLU A 107 -7.04 2.24 10.26
N LYS A 108 -6.52 2.92 9.25
CA LYS A 108 -7.09 2.91 7.91
C LYS A 108 -6.97 1.55 7.25
N LEU A 109 -5.80 0.91 7.32
CA LEU A 109 -5.57 -0.41 6.72
C LEU A 109 -6.37 -1.49 7.45
N LYS A 110 -6.43 -1.42 8.79
CA LYS A 110 -7.30 -2.30 9.59
C LYS A 110 -8.74 -2.20 9.13
N LYS A 111 -9.25 -0.97 8.96
CA LYS A 111 -10.61 -0.75 8.47
C LYS A 111 -10.84 -1.35 7.09
N TYR A 112 -9.86 -1.29 6.18
CA TYR A 112 -9.99 -1.92 4.86
C TYR A 112 -10.10 -3.44 4.94
N LEU A 113 -9.38 -4.09 5.85
CA LEU A 113 -9.54 -5.52 6.11
C LEU A 113 -10.96 -5.83 6.61
N GLU A 114 -11.45 -5.09 7.60
CA GLU A 114 -12.80 -5.26 8.14
C GLU A 114 -13.89 -5.00 7.08
N ASP A 115 -13.78 -3.93 6.30
CA ASP A 115 -14.71 -3.60 5.22
C ASP A 115 -14.67 -4.65 4.07
N SER A 116 -13.57 -5.38 3.92
CA SER A 116 -13.41 -6.52 2.99
C SER A 116 -13.96 -7.84 3.54
N GLY A 117 -14.45 -7.85 4.78
CA GLY A 117 -15.06 -9.00 5.42
C GLY A 117 -14.12 -9.83 6.29
N TYR A 118 -12.86 -9.41 6.50
CA TYR A 118 -11.96 -10.07 7.44
C TYR A 118 -12.36 -9.78 8.88
N VAL A 119 -12.35 -10.80 9.74
CA VAL A 119 -12.75 -10.74 11.15
C VAL A 119 -11.51 -10.75 12.04
N GLU A 120 -11.38 -9.73 12.90
CA GLU A 120 -10.29 -9.70 13.88
C GLU A 120 -10.39 -10.85 14.88
N GLY A 121 -9.28 -11.54 15.10
CA GLY A 121 -9.17 -12.72 15.94
C GLY A 121 -9.41 -14.05 15.20
N GLU A 122 -10.08 -14.02 14.04
CA GLU A 122 -10.31 -15.20 13.18
C GLU A 122 -9.43 -15.18 11.94
N ASP A 123 -9.49 -14.09 11.16
CA ASP A 123 -8.78 -13.95 9.88
C ASP A 123 -7.48 -13.13 10.02
N PHE A 124 -7.48 -12.17 10.95
CA PHE A 124 -6.29 -11.35 11.20
C PHE A 124 -6.12 -11.01 12.68
N LYS A 125 -4.89 -10.71 13.05
CA LYS A 125 -4.52 -10.17 14.37
C LYS A 125 -4.09 -8.73 14.25
N SER A 126 -4.49 -7.91 15.23
CA SER A 126 -4.01 -6.55 15.35
C SER A 126 -3.31 -6.32 16.70
N ILE A 127 -2.17 -5.62 16.66
CA ILE A 127 -1.47 -5.16 17.85
C ILE A 127 -1.48 -3.65 17.84
N LYS A 128 -2.10 -3.07 18.87
CA LYS A 128 -2.23 -1.62 19.04
C LYS A 128 -1.30 -1.14 20.17
N ALA A 129 0.00 -1.32 20.00
CA ALA A 129 0.99 -0.77 20.91
C ALA A 129 1.59 0.49 20.28
N LYS A 130 1.44 1.64 20.95
CA LYS A 130 1.86 2.95 20.42
C LYS A 130 3.29 2.94 19.88
N GLY A 131 3.42 3.19 18.56
CA GLY A 131 4.70 3.16 17.85
C GLY A 131 5.20 1.76 17.47
N GLN A 132 4.39 0.71 17.72
CA GLN A 132 4.65 -0.68 17.36
C GLN A 132 3.36 -1.36 16.87
N GLU A 133 2.51 -0.59 16.19
CA GLU A 133 1.28 -1.12 15.62
C GLU A 133 1.60 -2.15 14.54
N ARG A 134 0.83 -3.24 14.52
CA ARG A 134 1.03 -4.35 13.58
C ARG A 134 -0.31 -4.97 13.18
N LEU A 135 -0.39 -5.39 11.93
CA LEU A 135 -1.45 -6.26 11.41
C LEU A 135 -0.81 -7.54 10.86
N GLU A 136 -1.49 -8.66 11.05
CA GLU A 136 -1.04 -9.97 10.59
C GLU A 136 -2.23 -10.75 10.07
N LEU A 137 -2.21 -11.18 8.80
CA LEU A 137 -3.17 -12.13 8.25
C LEU A 137 -2.80 -13.55 8.68
N ILE A 138 -3.77 -14.28 9.24
CA ILE A 138 -3.53 -15.62 9.79
C ILE A 138 -3.31 -16.65 8.68
N GLU A 139 -4.10 -16.59 7.62
CA GLU A 139 -4.03 -17.56 6.51
C GLU A 139 -2.73 -17.46 5.72
N SER A 140 -2.37 -16.25 5.29
CA SER A 140 -1.17 -16.02 4.47
C SER A 140 0.11 -15.89 5.28
N GLY A 141 0.01 -15.51 6.56
CA GLY A 141 1.16 -15.13 7.39
C GLY A 141 1.73 -13.76 7.07
N GLY A 142 1.08 -12.99 6.18
CA GLY A 142 1.51 -11.64 5.82
C GLY A 142 1.45 -10.69 7.01
N VAL A 143 2.46 -9.83 7.13
CA VAL A 143 2.63 -8.95 8.29
C VAL A 143 2.96 -7.54 7.84
N ILE A 144 2.31 -6.56 8.43
CA ILE A 144 2.72 -5.16 8.31
C ILE A 144 2.98 -4.55 9.68
N GLN A 145 4.09 -3.86 9.80
CA GLN A 145 4.47 -3.10 10.99
C GLN A 145 4.45 -1.61 10.66
N PHE A 146 3.84 -0.83 11.54
CA PHE A 146 3.76 0.62 11.42
C PHE A 146 4.69 1.27 12.42
N ARG A 147 5.69 2.03 11.94
CA ARG A 147 6.70 2.66 12.79
C ARG A 147 6.95 4.11 12.40
N THR A 148 7.41 4.90 13.36
CA THR A 148 8.00 6.20 13.04
C THR A 148 9.44 6.04 12.57
N ARG A 149 9.86 6.89 11.63
CA ARG A 149 11.25 6.93 11.19
C ARG A 149 12.16 7.42 12.30
N THR A 150 13.09 6.57 12.71
CA THR A 150 14.17 6.89 13.64
C THR A 150 15.48 6.42 13.03
N SER A 151 16.60 6.98 13.49
CA SER A 151 17.96 6.61 12.99
C SER A 151 18.31 5.13 13.20
N SER A 152 17.64 4.45 14.13
CA SER A 152 17.84 3.04 14.47
C SER A 152 16.64 2.14 14.16
N GLY A 153 15.55 2.70 13.63
CA GLY A 153 14.33 1.94 13.34
C GLY A 153 14.55 0.97 12.17
N GLY A 154 14.29 -0.31 12.40
CA GLY A 154 14.40 -1.36 11.38
C GLY A 154 15.81 -1.93 11.18
N LEU A 155 16.80 -1.51 11.96
CA LEU A 155 18.14 -2.12 11.90
C LEU A 155 18.08 -3.59 12.37
N GLY A 156 18.58 -4.48 11.53
CA GLY A 156 18.64 -5.91 11.82
C GLY A 156 17.35 -6.70 11.55
N GLU A 157 16.30 -6.05 11.02
CA GLU A 157 15.07 -6.71 10.57
C GLU A 157 15.02 -6.73 9.04
N GLY A 158 14.57 -7.86 8.46
CA GLY A 158 14.33 -8.01 7.02
C GLY A 158 12.85 -7.80 6.70
N PHE A 159 12.56 -7.03 5.67
CA PHE A 159 11.23 -6.82 5.12
C PHE A 159 11.25 -6.97 3.60
N ASP A 160 10.18 -7.52 3.04
CA ASP A 160 10.02 -7.63 1.59
C ASP A 160 9.70 -6.26 0.98
N ILE A 161 8.96 -5.43 1.71
CA ILE A 161 8.56 -4.09 1.26
C ILE A 161 8.79 -3.06 2.35
N LEU A 162 9.43 -1.94 1.98
CA LEU A 162 9.60 -0.76 2.81
C LEU A 162 8.80 0.41 2.23
N VAL A 163 7.84 0.91 2.99
CA VAL A 163 7.07 2.11 2.65
C VAL A 163 7.60 3.32 3.42
N ILE A 164 7.80 4.41 2.69
CA ILE A 164 8.25 5.70 3.23
C ILE A 164 7.18 6.75 2.89
N ASP A 165 6.21 6.97 3.78
CA ASP A 165 5.13 7.96 3.61
C ASP A 165 5.45 9.33 4.26
#